data_e21b8b5f1e6aafe5c6f85322928671b6
#
_entry.id   e21b8b5f1e6aafe5c6f85322928671b6
#
_cell.length_a   1.000
_cell.length_b   1.000
_cell.length_c   1.000
_cell.angle_alpha   90.00
_cell.angle_beta   90.00
_cell.angle_gamma   90.00
#
_symmetry.space_group_name_H-M   'P 1'
#
loop_
_entity.id
_entity.type
_entity.pdbx_description
1 polymer ?
#
loop_
_entity_poly.entity_id
_entity_poly.type
_entity_poly.pdbx_seq_one_letter_code
_entity_poly.pdbx_strand_id
1 'polypeptide(L)'
;CIRDRDKLFGSYGVYAADPFHESAPPIDTPEYLTGVGQTIHKLFQTFDAGALWVMQAWSMREDIVKAVPKESLLILDLNGSKTAANGGWGYPVIAGNLHNFGGRINMHGDLALLASNQYQKAKARYPNVCGSGLFMEAIEQNPVYYELAFEMPNHADSIPLQAWLAAYAERRYGAKSAAAGKAWMYLLEGPYRRGTNGTERSSIVAARPALNVKKSGPNAGLGIPYEPMLVIRAQSQLLKDADKLAFSKPYRFDIVDVQRQMMTNLGQLVHKKAAEAFASKDKAAFALHSGRFLELLRDMDELLYTRSEYSFDRWLMEARSWGETKEEKDLMERDATSLVTIWGADGDPRIFDYSWREWAGLINGYYLPRWQKFYTMLQGHLDAGTDYQEEGLSLAYGREDFRANDFYNRLAEWELAYVDQTGKARTPVTHGDELVVTRRLFDKYLKLSREYYADFSGVGEIKEERTYENVGEE
;
A
#
# COMPACT_ATOMS: atom_id res chain seq x y z
N CYS A 1 7.64 27.15 -13.97
CA CYS A 1 6.42 27.96 -13.71
C CYS A 1 5.40 27.79 -14.87
N ILE A 2 4.20 28.35 -14.74
CA ILE A 2 3.13 28.22 -15.78
C ILE A 2 3.64 28.72 -17.15
N ARG A 3 4.36 29.85 -17.18
CA ARG A 3 4.92 30.42 -18.42
C ARG A 3 5.93 29.50 -19.12
N ASP A 4 6.77 28.83 -18.35
CA ASP A 4 7.80 27.95 -18.93
C ASP A 4 7.17 26.68 -19.45
N ARG A 5 6.19 26.13 -18.70
CA ARG A 5 5.40 24.99 -19.16
C ARG A 5 4.61 25.31 -20.43
N ASP A 6 3.97 26.48 -20.50
CA ASP A 6 3.20 26.90 -21.67
C ASP A 6 4.08 27.05 -22.92
N LYS A 7 5.28 27.60 -22.75
CA LYS A 7 6.25 27.69 -23.85
C LYS A 7 6.73 26.34 -24.36
N LEU A 8 6.88 25.34 -23.47
CA LEU A 8 7.42 24.02 -23.82
C LEU A 8 6.34 23.05 -24.29
N PHE A 9 5.15 23.09 -23.70
CA PHE A 9 4.12 22.07 -23.88
C PHE A 9 2.75 22.63 -24.33
N GLY A 10 2.61 23.95 -24.44
CA GLY A 10 1.33 24.60 -24.68
C GLY A 10 0.42 24.65 -23.44
N SER A 11 -0.71 25.38 -23.57
CA SER A 11 -1.74 25.44 -22.54
C SER A 11 -2.87 24.46 -22.83
N TYR A 12 -3.32 23.76 -21.80
CA TYR A 12 -4.48 22.86 -21.85
C TYR A 12 -5.68 23.42 -21.08
N GLY A 13 -5.60 24.66 -20.59
CA GLY A 13 -6.67 25.35 -19.89
C GLY A 13 -6.96 24.81 -18.49
N VAL A 14 -6.18 23.86 -17.97
CA VAL A 14 -6.40 23.22 -16.67
C VAL A 14 -5.17 23.39 -15.79
N TYR A 15 -5.37 23.96 -14.59
CA TYR A 15 -4.29 24.29 -13.65
C TYR A 15 -4.61 23.83 -12.24
N ALA A 16 -3.67 23.16 -11.56
CA ALA A 16 -3.82 22.73 -10.19
C ALA A 16 -3.19 23.72 -9.21
N ALA A 17 -3.89 23.99 -8.13
CA ALA A 17 -3.33 24.67 -6.97
C ALA A 17 -4.11 24.26 -5.70
N ASP A 18 -3.38 23.94 -4.64
CA ASP A 18 -3.91 23.50 -3.35
C ASP A 18 -3.35 24.42 -2.26
N PRO A 19 -3.97 25.60 -2.02
CA PRO A 19 -3.49 26.54 -1.00
C PRO A 19 -3.61 25.94 0.40
N PHE A 20 -2.57 26.10 1.20
CA PHE A 20 -2.49 25.61 2.58
C PHE A 20 -2.68 24.10 2.70
N HIS A 21 -2.13 23.34 1.74
CA HIS A 21 -2.12 21.90 1.77
C HIS A 21 -1.37 21.40 3.02
N GLU A 22 -2.07 20.63 3.88
CA GLU A 22 -1.58 20.13 5.17
C GLU A 22 -0.97 21.20 6.10
N SER A 23 -1.33 22.45 5.90
CA SER A 23 -0.85 23.57 6.71
C SER A 23 -1.98 24.53 7.12
N ALA A 24 -1.79 25.25 8.21
CA ALA A 24 -2.68 26.34 8.57
C ALA A 24 -2.35 27.58 7.72
N PRO A 25 -3.37 28.37 7.30
CA PRO A 25 -3.11 29.66 6.70
C PRO A 25 -2.47 30.60 7.73
N PRO A 26 -1.64 31.56 7.29
CA PRO A 26 -1.03 32.53 8.20
C PRO A 26 -2.06 33.46 8.86
N ILE A 27 -3.19 33.67 8.20
CA ILE A 27 -4.35 34.40 8.71
C ILE A 27 -5.60 33.57 8.36
N ASP A 28 -6.32 33.14 9.39
CA ASP A 28 -7.53 32.30 9.23
C ASP A 28 -8.80 33.15 9.45
N THR A 29 -8.99 34.14 8.54
CA THR A 29 -10.22 34.93 8.47
C THR A 29 -10.90 34.80 7.13
N PRO A 30 -12.25 34.90 7.05
CA PRO A 30 -12.99 34.82 5.81
C PRO A 30 -12.50 35.80 4.74
N GLU A 31 -12.14 37.01 5.11
CA GLU A 31 -11.67 38.06 4.20
C GLU A 31 -10.33 37.68 3.58
N TYR A 32 -9.39 37.14 4.37
CA TYR A 32 -8.10 36.70 3.88
C TYR A 32 -8.24 35.50 2.94
N LEU A 33 -9.01 34.49 3.35
CA LEU A 33 -9.23 33.27 2.56
C LEU A 33 -9.96 33.57 1.24
N THR A 34 -10.97 34.46 1.27
CA THR A 34 -11.64 34.98 0.06
C THR A 34 -10.63 35.66 -0.87
N GLY A 35 -9.77 36.53 -0.31
CA GLY A 35 -8.70 37.19 -1.08
C GLY A 35 -7.70 36.21 -1.72
N VAL A 36 -7.36 35.11 -1.02
CA VAL A 36 -6.52 34.02 -1.56
C VAL A 36 -7.20 33.38 -2.79
N GLY A 37 -8.46 32.97 -2.66
CA GLY A 37 -9.24 32.38 -3.76
C GLY A 37 -9.30 33.28 -5.00
N GLN A 38 -9.65 34.56 -4.78
CA GLN A 38 -9.71 35.56 -5.86
C GLN A 38 -8.35 35.80 -6.52
N THR A 39 -7.28 35.84 -5.74
CA THR A 39 -5.92 36.07 -6.26
C THR A 39 -5.44 34.90 -7.13
N ILE A 40 -5.64 33.67 -6.68
CA ILE A 40 -5.26 32.46 -7.44
C ILE A 40 -6.08 32.39 -8.73
N HIS A 41 -7.39 32.57 -8.65
CA HIS A 41 -8.26 32.58 -9.82
C HIS A 41 -7.83 33.66 -10.84
N LYS A 42 -7.62 34.88 -10.39
CA LYS A 42 -7.15 35.98 -11.23
C LYS A 42 -5.77 35.67 -11.86
N LEU A 43 -4.86 35.03 -11.11
CA LEU A 43 -3.57 34.62 -11.64
C LEU A 43 -3.74 33.67 -12.83
N PHE A 44 -4.58 32.65 -12.71
CA PHE A 44 -4.82 31.71 -13.81
C PHE A 44 -5.46 32.40 -15.02
N GLN A 45 -6.47 33.23 -14.80
CA GLN A 45 -7.12 34.02 -15.86
C GLN A 45 -6.16 34.96 -16.60
N THR A 46 -5.07 35.40 -15.96
CA THR A 46 -4.03 36.23 -16.61
C THR A 46 -3.29 35.46 -17.70
N PHE A 47 -3.16 34.14 -17.58
CA PHE A 47 -2.50 33.28 -18.56
C PHE A 47 -3.48 32.67 -19.56
N ASP A 48 -4.67 32.35 -19.13
CA ASP A 48 -5.69 31.71 -19.93
C ASP A 48 -7.08 32.16 -19.45
N ALA A 49 -7.78 32.93 -20.25
CA ALA A 49 -9.07 33.47 -19.89
C ALA A 49 -10.13 32.39 -19.62
N GLY A 50 -9.95 31.18 -20.17
CA GLY A 50 -10.80 30.01 -19.93
C GLY A 50 -10.24 29.03 -18.87
N ALA A 51 -9.25 29.45 -18.10
CA ALA A 51 -8.57 28.56 -17.13
C ALA A 51 -9.54 27.92 -16.15
N LEU A 52 -9.49 26.60 -16.07
CA LEU A 52 -10.14 25.79 -15.04
C LEU A 52 -9.14 25.50 -13.91
N TRP A 53 -9.47 25.94 -12.71
CA TRP A 53 -8.73 25.62 -11.52
C TRP A 53 -9.16 24.24 -11.00
N VAL A 54 -8.23 23.31 -10.86
CA VAL A 54 -8.45 22.00 -10.23
C VAL A 54 -7.90 22.03 -8.83
N MET A 55 -8.76 21.75 -7.84
CA MET A 55 -8.41 21.76 -6.42
C MET A 55 -8.71 20.40 -5.77
N GLN A 56 -7.77 19.88 -5.00
CA GLN A 56 -8.02 18.71 -4.17
C GLN A 56 -8.88 19.08 -2.96
N ALA A 57 -9.92 18.28 -2.70
CA ALA A 57 -10.80 18.50 -1.56
C ALA A 57 -10.10 18.42 -0.19
N TRP A 58 -8.91 17.84 -0.14
CA TRP A 58 -8.06 17.80 1.06
C TRP A 58 -7.74 19.21 1.59
N SER A 59 -7.38 20.12 0.70
CA SER A 59 -7.04 21.52 1.01
C SER A 59 -8.23 22.47 1.02
N MET A 60 -9.43 21.96 0.72
CA MET A 60 -10.61 22.76 0.45
C MET A 60 -11.10 23.54 1.68
N ARG A 61 -11.21 24.88 1.54
CA ARG A 61 -11.81 25.79 2.52
C ARG A 61 -12.97 26.54 1.88
N GLU A 62 -14.08 26.66 2.59
CA GLU A 62 -15.33 27.20 2.05
C GLU A 62 -15.15 28.61 1.48
N ASP A 63 -14.47 29.51 2.20
CA ASP A 63 -14.26 30.89 1.76
C ASP A 63 -13.37 30.99 0.51
N ILE A 64 -12.38 30.11 0.36
CA ILE A 64 -11.54 30.05 -0.84
C ILE A 64 -12.38 29.56 -2.03
N VAL A 65 -13.13 28.48 -1.86
CA VAL A 65 -13.94 27.86 -2.90
C VAL A 65 -15.02 28.83 -3.38
N LYS A 66 -15.78 29.43 -2.45
CA LYS A 66 -16.87 30.35 -2.79
C LYS A 66 -16.42 31.69 -3.41
N ALA A 67 -15.15 32.02 -3.29
CA ALA A 67 -14.56 33.21 -3.94
C ALA A 67 -14.30 33.04 -5.43
N VAL A 68 -14.47 31.83 -5.98
CA VAL A 68 -14.19 31.48 -7.38
C VAL A 68 -15.51 31.19 -8.10
N PRO A 69 -15.72 31.66 -9.34
CA PRO A 69 -16.89 31.27 -10.15
C PRO A 69 -16.98 29.74 -10.32
N LYS A 70 -18.19 29.18 -10.28
CA LYS A 70 -18.39 27.72 -10.32
C LYS A 70 -17.85 27.07 -11.58
N GLU A 71 -17.95 27.76 -12.70
CA GLU A 71 -17.43 27.31 -13.99
C GLU A 71 -15.93 27.32 -14.10
N SER A 72 -15.24 27.97 -13.16
CA SER A 72 -13.79 28.12 -13.15
C SER A 72 -13.09 27.20 -12.12
N LEU A 73 -13.85 26.36 -11.40
CA LEU A 73 -13.28 25.46 -10.37
C LEU A 73 -13.85 24.04 -10.50
N LEU A 74 -12.96 23.06 -10.49
CA LEU A 74 -13.27 21.64 -10.40
C LEU A 74 -12.67 21.05 -9.12
N ILE A 75 -13.49 20.42 -8.31
CA ILE A 75 -13.07 19.81 -7.04
C ILE A 75 -12.78 18.32 -7.27
N LEU A 76 -11.59 17.87 -6.84
CA LEU A 76 -11.24 16.45 -6.78
C LEU A 76 -11.49 15.95 -5.34
N ASP A 77 -12.62 15.27 -5.13
CA ASP A 77 -12.93 14.68 -3.82
C ASP A 77 -12.31 13.30 -3.70
N LEU A 78 -11.15 13.24 -3.05
CA LEU A 78 -10.25 12.08 -3.04
C LEU A 78 -10.89 10.79 -2.52
N ASN A 79 -11.84 10.89 -1.58
CA ASN A 79 -12.50 9.72 -0.98
C ASN A 79 -14.02 9.87 -0.82
N GLY A 80 -14.62 10.83 -1.48
CA GLY A 80 -16.06 11.09 -1.43
C GLY A 80 -16.56 11.75 -0.14
N SER A 81 -15.72 11.96 0.86
CA SER A 81 -16.12 12.44 2.19
C SER A 81 -16.57 13.90 2.20
N LYS A 82 -15.94 14.73 1.40
CA LYS A 82 -16.30 16.16 1.32
C LYS A 82 -17.60 16.36 0.57
N THR A 83 -17.81 15.64 -0.53
CA THR A 83 -19.09 15.64 -1.25
C THR A 83 -20.21 15.12 -0.36
N ALA A 84 -19.99 14.05 0.39
CA ALA A 84 -20.95 13.52 1.34
C ALA A 84 -21.31 14.52 2.45
N ALA A 85 -20.36 15.35 2.89
CA ALA A 85 -20.54 16.31 3.96
C ALA A 85 -21.29 17.58 3.52
N ASN A 86 -20.97 18.14 2.34
CA ASN A 86 -21.45 19.48 1.93
C ASN A 86 -21.84 19.59 0.45
N GLY A 87 -21.87 18.49 -0.30
CA GLY A 87 -22.20 18.49 -1.73
C GLY A 87 -21.20 19.28 -2.59
N GLY A 88 -19.97 19.51 -2.11
CA GLY A 88 -18.99 20.36 -2.78
C GLY A 88 -19.48 21.81 -2.96
N TRP A 89 -20.40 22.30 -2.12
CA TRP A 89 -21.10 23.58 -2.24
C TRP A 89 -21.69 23.84 -3.61
N GLY A 90 -22.03 22.77 -4.34
CA GLY A 90 -22.61 22.81 -5.69
C GLY A 90 -21.63 23.18 -6.80
N TYR A 91 -20.32 23.09 -6.55
CA TYR A 91 -19.27 23.16 -7.56
C TYR A 91 -19.14 21.81 -8.29
N PRO A 92 -18.64 21.78 -9.55
CA PRO A 92 -18.33 20.52 -10.22
C PRO A 92 -17.36 19.66 -9.38
N VAL A 93 -17.69 18.37 -9.20
CA VAL A 93 -16.93 17.44 -8.38
C VAL A 93 -16.60 16.17 -9.17
N ILE A 94 -15.36 15.73 -9.10
CA ILE A 94 -14.94 14.38 -9.41
C ILE A 94 -15.02 13.55 -8.12
N ALA A 95 -15.94 12.58 -8.06
CA ALA A 95 -16.07 11.69 -6.94
C ALA A 95 -14.98 10.61 -7.00
N GLY A 96 -14.13 10.53 -5.98
CA GLY A 96 -12.92 9.75 -6.00
C GLY A 96 -12.88 8.60 -5.01
N ASN A 97 -11.87 7.76 -5.23
CA ASN A 97 -11.43 6.74 -4.29
C ASN A 97 -9.93 6.88 -4.06
N LEU A 98 -9.54 7.21 -2.83
CA LEU A 98 -8.16 7.15 -2.37
C LEU A 98 -7.92 5.75 -1.81
N HIS A 99 -7.36 4.89 -2.64
CA HIS A 99 -7.21 3.47 -2.32
C HIS A 99 -5.86 3.15 -1.68
N ASN A 100 -4.81 3.89 -2.00
CA ASN A 100 -3.45 3.58 -1.63
C ASN A 100 -2.70 4.80 -1.10
N PHE A 101 -1.95 4.59 -0.02
CA PHE A 101 -1.08 5.58 0.61
C PHE A 101 0.38 5.16 0.49
N GLY A 102 1.24 6.05 0.01
CA GLY A 102 2.66 5.81 -0.16
C GLY A 102 3.01 4.70 -1.16
N GLY A 103 2.05 4.10 -1.84
CA GLY A 103 2.27 2.98 -2.75
C GLY A 103 2.55 1.64 -2.08
N ARG A 104 2.11 1.45 -0.84
CA ARG A 104 2.22 0.18 -0.11
C ARG A 104 1.48 -0.92 -0.84
N ILE A 105 1.98 -2.17 -0.74
CA ILE A 105 1.58 -3.24 -1.66
C ILE A 105 0.75 -4.37 -1.05
N ASN A 106 0.32 -4.26 0.21
CA ASN A 106 -0.59 -5.26 0.77
C ASN A 106 -1.92 -5.31 0.01
N MET A 107 -2.44 -6.53 -0.15
CA MET A 107 -3.74 -6.74 -0.76
C MET A 107 -4.84 -6.14 0.09
N HIS A 108 -5.66 -5.27 -0.47
CA HIS A 108 -6.83 -4.67 0.18
C HIS A 108 -7.76 -4.00 -0.81
N GLY A 109 -8.95 -3.66 -0.35
CA GLY A 109 -9.94 -2.89 -1.09
C GLY A 109 -11.33 -3.52 -1.02
N ASP A 110 -12.35 -2.70 -0.78
CA ASP A 110 -13.75 -3.16 -0.69
C ASP A 110 -14.36 -3.26 -2.08
N LEU A 111 -14.21 -4.45 -2.72
CA LEU A 111 -14.78 -4.68 -4.05
C LEU A 111 -16.31 -4.66 -4.04
N ALA A 112 -16.94 -5.07 -2.94
CA ALA A 112 -18.40 -5.05 -2.84
C ALA A 112 -18.93 -3.61 -2.80
N LEU A 113 -18.21 -2.71 -2.14
CA LEU A 113 -18.54 -1.30 -2.12
C LEU A 113 -18.41 -0.67 -3.52
N LEU A 114 -17.34 -0.98 -4.26
CA LEU A 114 -17.20 -0.55 -5.65
C LEU A 114 -18.33 -1.08 -6.54
N ALA A 115 -18.59 -2.39 -6.48
CA ALA A 115 -19.64 -3.05 -7.27
C ALA A 115 -21.06 -2.53 -6.97
N SER A 116 -21.27 -1.88 -5.81
CA SER A 116 -22.51 -1.21 -5.46
C SER A 116 -22.75 0.12 -6.22
N ASN A 117 -21.83 0.51 -7.07
CA ASN A 117 -21.83 1.71 -7.87
C ASN A 117 -21.95 3.03 -7.10
N GLN A 118 -20.94 3.29 -6.26
CA GLN A 118 -20.86 4.51 -5.44
C GLN A 118 -20.92 5.80 -6.29
N TYR A 119 -20.34 5.77 -7.50
CA TYR A 119 -20.37 6.92 -8.40
C TYR A 119 -21.78 7.31 -8.78
N GLN A 120 -22.60 6.37 -9.25
CA GLN A 120 -23.98 6.67 -9.64
C GLN A 120 -24.83 7.10 -8.42
N LYS A 121 -24.59 6.51 -7.26
CA LYS A 121 -25.24 6.93 -6.01
C LYS A 121 -24.88 8.37 -5.63
N ALA A 122 -23.60 8.73 -5.73
CA ALA A 122 -23.14 10.09 -5.47
C ALA A 122 -23.75 11.09 -6.47
N LYS A 123 -23.77 10.75 -7.75
CA LYS A 123 -24.36 11.57 -8.82
C LYS A 123 -25.87 11.76 -8.67
N ALA A 124 -26.59 10.72 -8.26
CA ALA A 124 -28.03 10.80 -8.00
C ALA A 124 -28.34 11.73 -6.81
N ARG A 125 -27.49 11.72 -5.78
CA ARG A 125 -27.64 12.57 -4.59
C ARG A 125 -27.20 14.01 -4.83
N TYR A 126 -26.14 14.20 -5.62
CA TYR A 126 -25.51 15.49 -5.89
C TYR A 126 -25.30 15.67 -7.40
N PRO A 127 -26.21 16.39 -8.09
CA PRO A 127 -26.17 16.54 -9.56
C PRO A 127 -24.89 17.22 -10.09
N ASN A 128 -24.15 17.93 -9.24
CA ASN A 128 -22.86 18.55 -9.56
C ASN A 128 -21.69 17.55 -9.58
N VAL A 129 -21.89 16.28 -9.21
CA VAL A 129 -20.91 15.22 -9.45
C VAL A 129 -20.87 14.94 -10.96
N CYS A 130 -19.76 15.32 -11.60
CA CYS A 130 -19.59 15.27 -13.04
C CYS A 130 -18.65 14.18 -13.54
N GLY A 131 -17.96 13.48 -12.63
CA GLY A 131 -17.05 12.38 -12.98
C GLY A 131 -16.63 11.55 -11.78
N SER A 132 -15.92 10.47 -12.07
CA SER A 132 -15.26 9.62 -11.06
C SER A 132 -13.74 9.63 -11.25
N GLY A 133 -12.97 9.37 -10.18
CA GLY A 133 -11.52 9.34 -10.23
C GLY A 133 -10.91 8.36 -9.25
N LEU A 134 -9.64 8.00 -9.50
CA LEU A 134 -8.80 7.25 -8.59
C LEU A 134 -7.61 8.12 -8.21
N PHE A 135 -7.34 8.23 -6.93
CA PHE A 135 -6.33 9.13 -6.36
C PHE A 135 -5.34 8.35 -5.49
N MET A 136 -4.76 7.32 -6.05
CA MET A 136 -3.72 6.54 -5.40
C MET A 136 -2.37 7.27 -5.43
N GLU A 137 -1.55 7.07 -4.39
CA GLU A 137 -0.18 7.60 -4.34
C GLU A 137 0.84 6.75 -5.11
N ALA A 138 0.46 5.53 -5.54
CA ALA A 138 1.15 4.70 -6.53
C ALA A 138 0.19 3.66 -7.13
N ILE A 139 0.59 2.99 -8.23
CA ILE A 139 -0.30 2.19 -9.08
C ILE A 139 0.10 0.73 -9.26
N GLU A 140 1.19 0.28 -8.65
CA GLU A 140 1.76 -1.07 -8.89
C GLU A 140 1.22 -2.12 -7.91
N GLN A 141 -0.08 -2.08 -7.55
CA GLN A 141 -0.69 -3.00 -6.59
C GLN A 141 -2.21 -3.13 -6.84
N ASN A 142 -2.82 -4.18 -6.32
CA ASN A 142 -4.28 -4.41 -6.34
C ASN A 142 -4.99 -4.15 -7.70
N PRO A 143 -4.52 -4.74 -8.82
CA PRO A 143 -5.06 -4.45 -10.15
C PRO A 143 -6.57 -4.73 -10.28
N VAL A 144 -7.10 -5.70 -9.55
CA VAL A 144 -8.53 -6.03 -9.53
C VAL A 144 -9.38 -4.87 -9.04
N TYR A 145 -8.89 -4.12 -8.03
CA TYR A 145 -9.58 -2.96 -7.51
C TYR A 145 -9.70 -1.85 -8.56
N TYR A 146 -8.60 -1.55 -9.23
CA TYR A 146 -8.55 -0.49 -10.24
C TYR A 146 -9.35 -0.83 -11.49
N GLU A 147 -9.29 -2.09 -11.96
CA GLU A 147 -10.09 -2.52 -13.12
C GLU A 147 -11.59 -2.37 -12.83
N LEU A 148 -12.06 -2.83 -11.67
CA LEU A 148 -13.45 -2.67 -11.27
C LEU A 148 -13.83 -1.20 -11.10
N ALA A 149 -13.00 -0.40 -10.43
CA ALA A 149 -13.28 1.00 -10.18
C ALA A 149 -13.42 1.83 -11.48
N PHE A 150 -12.61 1.54 -12.50
CA PHE A 150 -12.71 2.18 -13.81
C PHE A 150 -13.90 1.68 -14.65
N GLU A 151 -14.35 0.44 -14.40
CA GLU A 151 -15.51 -0.11 -15.12
C GLU A 151 -16.84 0.42 -14.58
N MET A 152 -16.95 0.58 -13.26
CA MET A 152 -18.21 0.91 -12.58
C MET A 152 -18.94 2.19 -13.08
N PRO A 153 -18.26 3.29 -13.44
CA PRO A 153 -18.96 4.47 -13.97
C PRO A 153 -19.76 4.24 -15.24
N ASN A 154 -19.43 3.17 -16.00
CA ASN A 154 -20.13 2.81 -17.24
C ASN A 154 -21.41 1.98 -17.00
N HIS A 155 -21.65 1.54 -15.77
CA HIS A 155 -22.87 0.86 -15.39
C HIS A 155 -23.88 1.83 -14.77
N ALA A 156 -25.17 1.61 -15.03
CA ALA A 156 -26.23 2.38 -14.40
C ALA A 156 -26.46 1.97 -12.93
N ASP A 157 -26.33 0.68 -12.66
CA ASP A 157 -26.65 0.04 -11.39
C ASP A 157 -25.45 -0.74 -10.81
N SER A 158 -25.66 -1.39 -9.68
CA SER A 158 -24.74 -2.38 -9.12
C SER A 158 -24.57 -3.58 -10.06
N ILE A 159 -23.43 -4.29 -9.95
CA ILE A 159 -23.16 -5.47 -10.74
C ILE A 159 -23.01 -6.71 -9.88
N PRO A 160 -23.28 -7.92 -10.41
CA PRO A 160 -23.09 -9.19 -9.70
C PRO A 160 -21.58 -9.50 -9.59
N LEU A 161 -20.98 -9.13 -8.47
CA LEU A 161 -19.52 -9.14 -8.26
C LEU A 161 -18.89 -10.53 -8.45
N GLN A 162 -19.55 -11.61 -8.06
CA GLN A 162 -19.02 -12.97 -8.24
C GLN A 162 -18.90 -13.35 -9.72
N ALA A 163 -19.90 -13.03 -10.53
CA ALA A 163 -19.86 -13.27 -11.97
C ALA A 163 -18.78 -12.38 -12.64
N TRP A 164 -18.65 -11.15 -12.17
CA TRP A 164 -17.61 -10.23 -12.64
C TRP A 164 -16.21 -10.78 -12.32
N LEU A 165 -15.95 -11.28 -11.11
CA LEU A 165 -14.66 -11.86 -10.71
C LEU A 165 -14.32 -13.12 -11.50
N ALA A 166 -15.30 -13.97 -11.81
CA ALA A 166 -15.08 -15.14 -12.67
C ALA A 166 -14.64 -14.71 -14.08
N ALA A 167 -15.32 -13.71 -14.65
CA ALA A 167 -14.96 -13.13 -15.94
C ALA A 167 -13.61 -12.37 -15.89
N TYR A 168 -13.32 -11.67 -14.80
CA TYR A 168 -12.04 -11.03 -14.57
C TYR A 168 -10.89 -12.02 -14.60
N ALA A 169 -10.99 -13.15 -13.88
CA ALA A 169 -9.97 -14.18 -13.88
C ALA A 169 -9.73 -14.74 -15.30
N GLU A 170 -10.79 -14.98 -16.07
CA GLU A 170 -10.69 -15.48 -17.46
C GLU A 170 -10.01 -14.46 -18.37
N ARG A 171 -10.44 -13.18 -18.33
CA ARG A 171 -9.82 -12.07 -19.12
C ARG A 171 -8.35 -11.89 -18.75
N ARG A 172 -8.07 -11.81 -17.47
CA ARG A 172 -6.73 -11.54 -16.94
C ARG A 172 -5.74 -12.65 -17.27
N TYR A 173 -6.17 -13.90 -17.19
CA TYR A 173 -5.27 -15.04 -17.42
C TYR A 173 -5.30 -15.55 -18.87
N GLY A 174 -6.24 -15.09 -19.67
CA GLY A 174 -6.37 -15.48 -21.07
C GLY A 174 -6.89 -16.90 -21.27
N ALA A 175 -7.38 -17.56 -20.21
CA ALA A 175 -7.96 -18.89 -20.28
C ALA A 175 -8.95 -19.14 -19.13
N LYS A 176 -10.02 -19.86 -19.40
CA LYS A 176 -11.02 -20.23 -18.40
C LYS A 176 -10.42 -21.23 -17.39
N SER A 177 -10.54 -20.94 -16.10
CA SER A 177 -10.11 -21.80 -15.01
C SER A 177 -11.10 -21.69 -13.84
N ALA A 178 -11.77 -22.78 -13.53
CA ALA A 178 -12.66 -22.85 -12.37
C ALA A 178 -11.89 -22.70 -11.06
N ALA A 179 -10.66 -23.21 -10.99
CA ALA A 179 -9.80 -23.07 -9.83
C ALA A 179 -9.39 -21.60 -9.61
N ALA A 180 -9.03 -20.88 -10.68
CA ALA A 180 -8.72 -19.45 -10.59
C ALA A 180 -9.95 -18.63 -10.16
N GLY A 181 -11.13 -18.92 -10.73
CA GLY A 181 -12.39 -18.29 -10.27
C GLY A 181 -12.64 -18.50 -8.79
N LYS A 182 -12.42 -19.74 -8.30
CA LYS A 182 -12.56 -20.06 -6.86
C LYS A 182 -11.50 -19.33 -6.00
N ALA A 183 -10.28 -19.16 -6.50
CA ALA A 183 -9.24 -18.39 -5.81
C ALA A 183 -9.68 -16.95 -5.61
N TRP A 184 -10.25 -16.30 -6.62
CA TRP A 184 -10.76 -14.94 -6.52
C TRP A 184 -11.94 -14.80 -5.55
N MET A 185 -12.76 -15.84 -5.39
CA MET A 185 -13.78 -15.83 -4.34
C MET A 185 -13.19 -15.85 -2.92
N TYR A 186 -12.10 -16.60 -2.71
CA TYR A 186 -11.39 -16.54 -1.43
C TYR A 186 -10.73 -15.19 -1.18
N LEU A 187 -10.17 -14.57 -2.19
CA LEU A 187 -9.59 -13.23 -2.09
C LEU A 187 -10.66 -12.18 -1.82
N LEU A 188 -11.86 -12.35 -2.40
CA LEU A 188 -13.01 -11.49 -2.11
C LEU A 188 -13.46 -11.57 -0.64
N GLU A 189 -13.50 -12.77 -0.05
CA GLU A 189 -13.83 -12.95 1.37
C GLU A 189 -12.67 -12.57 2.30
N GLY A 190 -11.46 -12.54 1.78
CA GLY A 190 -10.21 -12.21 2.45
C GLY A 190 -9.85 -10.72 2.34
N PRO A 191 -8.74 -10.40 1.67
CA PRO A 191 -8.22 -9.03 1.60
C PRO A 191 -9.15 -8.02 0.90
N TYR A 192 -10.03 -8.48 0.02
CA TYR A 192 -10.96 -7.62 -0.73
C TYR A 192 -12.39 -7.61 -0.20
N ARG A 193 -12.57 -8.06 1.04
CA ARG A 193 -13.88 -8.15 1.69
C ARG A 193 -14.48 -6.77 1.98
N ARG A 194 -15.81 -6.75 2.19
CA ARG A 194 -16.52 -5.55 2.66
C ARG A 194 -15.89 -5.00 3.95
N GLY A 195 -15.70 -3.70 4.01
CA GLY A 195 -15.12 -3.00 5.16
C GLY A 195 -13.58 -2.91 5.15
N THR A 196 -12.90 -3.39 4.11
CA THR A 196 -11.45 -3.18 3.91
C THR A 196 -11.14 -1.90 3.15
N ASN A 197 -12.09 -0.98 3.08
CA ASN A 197 -11.89 0.35 2.51
C ASN A 197 -11.03 1.22 3.44
N GLY A 198 -10.33 2.18 2.87
CA GLY A 198 -9.39 3.05 3.59
C GLY A 198 -7.94 2.69 3.33
N THR A 199 -7.08 2.69 4.36
CA THR A 199 -5.67 2.36 4.19
C THR A 199 -5.42 0.86 4.21
N GLU A 200 -4.48 0.41 3.40
CA GLU A 200 -3.91 -0.93 3.47
C GLU A 200 -3.29 -1.21 4.85
N ARG A 201 -3.30 -2.47 5.27
CA ARG A 201 -2.69 -2.86 6.54
C ARG A 201 -1.17 -2.80 6.48
N SER A 202 -0.55 -2.58 7.64
CA SER A 202 0.90 -2.61 7.79
C SER A 202 1.48 -4.01 7.51
N SER A 203 2.75 -4.05 7.08
CA SER A 203 3.51 -5.28 6.94
C SER A 203 4.47 -5.48 8.11
N ILE A 204 4.45 -6.67 8.71
CA ILE A 204 5.45 -7.04 9.72
C ILE A 204 6.86 -7.07 9.14
N VAL A 205 7.00 -7.40 7.85
CA VAL A 205 8.30 -7.47 7.15
C VAL A 205 8.96 -6.11 7.13
N ALA A 206 8.21 -5.08 6.76
CA ALA A 206 8.69 -3.71 6.63
C ALA A 206 8.71 -2.92 7.95
N ALA A 207 8.16 -3.48 9.03
CA ALA A 207 8.08 -2.78 10.30
C ALA A 207 9.47 -2.55 10.92
N ARG A 208 9.65 -1.44 11.62
CA ARG A 208 10.76 -1.30 12.57
C ARG A 208 10.57 -2.34 13.67
N PRO A 209 11.61 -3.11 14.00
CA PRO A 209 11.50 -4.23 14.93
C PRO A 209 11.12 -3.75 16.34
N ALA A 210 10.21 -4.48 16.97
CA ALA A 210 9.82 -4.33 18.38
C ALA A 210 9.27 -5.67 18.86
N LEU A 211 9.22 -5.92 20.18
CA LEU A 211 8.54 -7.12 20.72
C LEU A 211 7.05 -7.12 20.39
N ASN A 212 6.42 -5.95 20.48
CA ASN A 212 4.99 -5.76 20.23
C ASN A 212 4.73 -4.77 19.11
N VAL A 213 5.10 -5.15 17.89
CA VAL A 213 4.90 -4.32 16.71
C VAL A 213 3.41 -4.02 16.49
N LYS A 214 3.07 -2.75 16.31
CA LYS A 214 1.69 -2.30 16.04
C LYS A 214 1.46 -1.91 14.59
N LYS A 215 2.48 -1.36 13.93
CA LYS A 215 2.38 -0.83 12.56
C LYS A 215 3.76 -0.79 11.88
N SER A 216 3.77 -0.61 10.56
CA SER A 216 4.95 -0.41 9.73
C SER A 216 4.95 0.94 9.03
N GLY A 217 4.57 1.99 9.72
CA GLY A 217 4.45 3.34 9.17
C GLY A 217 3.37 4.11 9.90
N PRO A 218 3.10 5.36 9.52
CA PRO A 218 2.22 6.25 10.30
C PRO A 218 0.74 5.86 10.28
N ASN A 219 0.28 5.09 9.29
CA ASN A 219 -1.16 4.90 9.06
C ASN A 219 -1.72 3.64 9.73
N ALA A 220 -2.10 2.62 8.96
CA ALA A 220 -2.81 1.47 9.49
C ALA A 220 -1.94 0.53 10.34
N GLY A 221 -2.58 -0.15 11.30
CA GLY A 221 -1.94 -1.16 12.12
C GLY A 221 -1.75 -2.51 11.41
N LEU A 222 -1.07 -3.45 12.09
CA LEU A 222 -0.80 -4.80 11.60
C LEU A 222 -2.05 -5.71 11.57
N GLY A 223 -3.11 -5.38 12.31
CA GLY A 223 -4.29 -6.25 12.44
C GLY A 223 -4.85 -6.67 11.09
N ILE A 224 -4.95 -7.99 10.86
CA ILE A 224 -5.53 -8.56 9.63
C ILE A 224 -7.04 -8.59 9.80
N PRO A 225 -7.84 -7.90 8.94
CA PRO A 225 -9.29 -7.79 9.11
C PRO A 225 -10.07 -8.97 8.53
N TYR A 226 -9.39 -10.03 8.13
CA TYR A 226 -9.97 -11.24 7.52
C TYR A 226 -9.30 -12.51 8.05
N GLU A 227 -9.88 -13.66 7.74
CA GLU A 227 -9.30 -14.96 8.08
C GLU A 227 -8.07 -15.24 7.18
N PRO A 228 -6.83 -15.31 7.72
CA PRO A 228 -5.62 -15.47 6.90
C PRO A 228 -5.60 -16.75 6.07
N MET A 229 -6.34 -17.78 6.51
CA MET A 229 -6.49 -19.04 5.79
C MET A 229 -7.11 -18.87 4.40
N LEU A 230 -7.89 -17.82 4.17
CA LEU A 230 -8.48 -17.53 2.86
C LEU A 230 -7.41 -17.23 1.80
N VAL A 231 -6.32 -16.55 2.16
CA VAL A 231 -5.19 -16.30 1.25
C VAL A 231 -4.46 -17.61 0.92
N ILE A 232 -4.26 -18.49 1.91
CA ILE A 232 -3.66 -19.82 1.70
C ILE A 232 -4.53 -20.67 0.76
N ARG A 233 -5.85 -20.65 0.95
CA ARG A 233 -6.80 -21.35 0.08
C ARG A 233 -6.81 -20.78 -1.33
N ALA A 234 -6.75 -19.45 -1.46
CA ALA A 234 -6.65 -18.79 -2.76
C ALA A 234 -5.38 -19.25 -3.51
N GLN A 235 -4.22 -19.23 -2.84
CA GLN A 235 -2.96 -19.69 -3.42
C GLN A 235 -3.01 -21.16 -3.84
N SER A 236 -3.57 -22.01 -2.98
CA SER A 236 -3.77 -23.43 -3.30
C SER A 236 -4.63 -23.64 -4.56
N GLN A 237 -5.69 -22.85 -4.75
CA GLN A 237 -6.51 -22.94 -5.96
C GLN A 237 -5.77 -22.41 -7.20
N LEU A 238 -5.06 -21.28 -7.10
CA LEU A 238 -4.26 -20.75 -8.20
C LEU A 238 -3.26 -21.79 -8.70
N LEU A 239 -2.57 -22.49 -7.80
CA LEU A 239 -1.55 -23.45 -8.15
C LEU A 239 -2.09 -24.77 -8.79
N LYS A 240 -3.40 -25.06 -8.67
CA LYS A 240 -4.00 -26.26 -9.31
C LYS A 240 -3.91 -26.23 -10.83
N ASP A 241 -4.15 -25.08 -11.44
CA ASP A 241 -4.14 -24.91 -12.90
C ASP A 241 -2.84 -24.23 -13.38
N ALA A 242 -1.76 -24.29 -12.57
CA ALA A 242 -0.54 -23.56 -12.85
C ALA A 242 0.08 -23.90 -14.20
N ASP A 243 0.10 -25.17 -14.59
CA ASP A 243 0.68 -25.59 -15.87
C ASP A 243 -0.18 -25.10 -17.05
N LYS A 244 -1.50 -25.05 -16.88
CA LYS A 244 -2.44 -24.53 -17.88
C LYS A 244 -2.31 -23.01 -18.07
N LEU A 245 -1.99 -22.29 -17.00
CA LEU A 245 -1.96 -20.82 -16.98
C LEU A 245 -0.52 -20.25 -17.06
N ALA A 246 0.50 -21.12 -17.15
CA ALA A 246 1.91 -20.76 -17.15
C ALA A 246 2.33 -19.73 -18.22
N PHE A 247 1.61 -19.66 -19.34
CA PHE A 247 1.86 -18.70 -20.42
C PHE A 247 1.46 -17.27 -20.07
N SER A 248 0.58 -17.08 -19.08
CA SER A 248 -0.01 -15.79 -18.73
C SER A 248 0.89 -15.02 -17.77
N LYS A 249 1.42 -13.88 -18.22
CA LYS A 249 2.23 -12.99 -17.37
C LYS A 249 1.44 -12.43 -16.16
N PRO A 250 0.16 -12.00 -16.31
CA PRO A 250 -0.64 -11.58 -15.15
C PRO A 250 -0.89 -12.71 -14.14
N TYR A 251 -1.09 -13.95 -14.60
CA TYR A 251 -1.20 -15.09 -13.70
C TYR A 251 0.09 -15.32 -12.91
N ARG A 252 1.25 -15.24 -13.56
CA ARG A 252 2.56 -15.36 -12.90
C ARG A 252 2.80 -14.25 -11.88
N PHE A 253 2.31 -13.03 -12.15
CA PHE A 253 2.32 -11.95 -11.18
C PHE A 253 1.43 -12.29 -9.96
N ASP A 254 0.19 -12.70 -10.18
CA ASP A 254 -0.78 -12.92 -9.12
C ASP A 254 -0.37 -14.07 -8.18
N ILE A 255 0.23 -15.16 -8.67
CA ILE A 255 0.72 -16.23 -7.80
C ILE A 255 1.88 -15.78 -6.89
N VAL A 256 2.72 -14.87 -7.37
CA VAL A 256 3.80 -14.27 -6.56
C VAL A 256 3.20 -13.32 -5.51
N ASP A 257 2.26 -12.48 -5.90
CA ASP A 257 1.64 -11.50 -4.99
C ASP A 257 0.81 -12.18 -3.89
N VAL A 258 0.01 -13.19 -4.23
CA VAL A 258 -0.75 -13.97 -3.23
C VAL A 258 0.19 -14.75 -2.30
N GLN A 259 1.30 -15.30 -2.82
CA GLN A 259 2.31 -15.97 -1.99
C GLN A 259 3.01 -14.98 -1.04
N ARG A 260 3.37 -13.79 -1.53
CA ARG A 260 3.92 -12.70 -0.71
C ARG A 260 2.95 -12.35 0.43
N GLN A 261 1.67 -12.12 0.13
CA GLN A 261 0.66 -11.79 1.15
C GLN A 261 0.48 -12.92 2.18
N MET A 262 0.50 -14.17 1.74
CA MET A 262 0.46 -15.35 2.63
C MET A 262 1.65 -15.34 3.61
N MET A 263 2.86 -15.09 3.10
CA MET A 263 4.07 -15.04 3.92
C MET A 263 4.08 -13.85 4.88
N THR A 264 3.61 -12.68 4.45
CA THR A 264 3.45 -11.50 5.31
C THR A 264 2.51 -11.79 6.48
N ASN A 265 1.35 -12.41 6.20
CA ASN A 265 0.37 -12.78 7.23
C ASN A 265 0.96 -13.77 8.24
N LEU A 266 1.65 -14.80 7.75
CA LEU A 266 2.30 -15.80 8.61
C LEU A 266 3.42 -15.19 9.44
N GLY A 267 4.19 -14.27 8.88
CA GLY A 267 5.30 -13.59 9.55
C GLY A 267 4.88 -12.92 10.86
N GLN A 268 3.67 -12.38 10.94
CA GLN A 268 3.14 -11.79 12.19
C GLN A 268 3.05 -12.82 13.33
N LEU A 269 2.60 -14.03 13.02
CA LEU A 269 2.49 -15.10 14.02
C LEU A 269 3.85 -15.66 14.41
N VAL A 270 4.75 -15.80 13.44
CA VAL A 270 6.12 -16.28 13.70
C VAL A 270 6.85 -15.31 14.61
N HIS A 271 6.77 -13.99 14.33
CA HIS A 271 7.35 -12.97 15.21
C HIS A 271 6.68 -12.95 16.59
N LYS A 272 5.35 -13.04 16.66
CA LYS A 272 4.61 -13.10 17.93
C LYS A 272 5.14 -14.26 18.81
N LYS A 273 5.36 -15.43 18.23
CA LYS A 273 5.93 -16.58 18.95
C LYS A 273 7.38 -16.34 19.42
N ALA A 274 8.19 -15.63 18.63
CA ALA A 274 9.54 -15.21 19.09
C ALA A 274 9.44 -14.26 20.29
N ALA A 275 8.53 -13.28 20.26
CA ALA A 275 8.31 -12.35 21.37
C ALA A 275 7.78 -13.06 22.64
N GLU A 276 6.83 -14.00 22.49
CA GLU A 276 6.34 -14.84 23.60
C GLU A 276 7.46 -15.69 24.23
N ALA A 277 8.31 -16.30 23.38
CA ALA A 277 9.47 -17.08 23.84
C ALA A 277 10.50 -16.21 24.58
N PHE A 278 10.74 -14.99 24.08
CA PHE A 278 11.59 -14.01 24.78
C PHE A 278 11.03 -13.67 26.16
N ALA A 279 9.72 -13.36 26.25
CA ALA A 279 9.06 -13.00 27.51
C ALA A 279 9.11 -14.14 28.53
N SER A 280 9.00 -15.40 28.08
CA SER A 280 9.12 -16.59 28.93
C SER A 280 10.57 -17.02 29.20
N LYS A 281 11.55 -16.31 28.65
CA LYS A 281 13.00 -16.62 28.73
C LYS A 281 13.36 -18.01 28.15
N ASP A 282 12.54 -18.52 27.23
CA ASP A 282 12.82 -19.77 26.51
C ASP A 282 13.76 -19.50 25.34
N LYS A 283 15.07 -19.68 25.60
CA LYS A 283 16.13 -19.46 24.60
C LYS A 283 15.98 -20.33 23.35
N ALA A 284 15.56 -21.58 23.53
CA ALA A 284 15.45 -22.53 22.41
C ALA A 284 14.28 -22.15 21.50
N ALA A 285 13.12 -21.87 22.07
CA ALA A 285 11.95 -21.40 21.31
C ALA A 285 12.21 -20.04 20.66
N PHE A 286 12.89 -19.11 21.37
CA PHE A 286 13.27 -17.80 20.79
C PHE A 286 14.18 -17.97 19.57
N ALA A 287 15.25 -18.77 19.69
CA ALA A 287 16.17 -19.03 18.56
C ALA A 287 15.44 -19.69 17.37
N LEU A 288 14.52 -20.63 17.65
CA LEU A 288 13.71 -21.28 16.62
C LEU A 288 12.81 -20.27 15.88
N HIS A 289 12.01 -19.49 16.61
CA HIS A 289 11.02 -18.61 15.98
C HIS A 289 11.65 -17.37 15.35
N SER A 290 12.66 -16.76 15.96
CA SER A 290 13.41 -15.64 15.35
C SER A 290 14.17 -16.11 14.10
N GLY A 291 14.78 -17.29 14.13
CA GLY A 291 15.42 -17.90 12.96
C GLY A 291 14.45 -18.14 11.81
N ARG A 292 13.25 -18.69 12.09
CA ARG A 292 12.17 -18.90 11.10
C ARG A 292 11.68 -17.59 10.49
N PHE A 293 11.59 -16.53 11.29
CA PHE A 293 11.19 -15.22 10.78
C PHE A 293 12.26 -14.64 9.83
N LEU A 294 13.53 -14.69 10.21
CA LEU A 294 14.61 -14.24 9.33
C LEU A 294 14.76 -15.08 8.06
N GLU A 295 14.45 -16.37 8.12
CA GLU A 295 14.39 -17.24 6.96
C GLU A 295 13.23 -16.86 6.04
N LEU A 296 12.05 -16.56 6.62
CA LEU A 296 10.89 -16.09 5.85
C LEU A 296 11.20 -14.81 5.07
N LEU A 297 11.94 -13.86 5.65
CA LEU A 297 12.34 -12.65 4.96
C LEU A 297 13.26 -12.95 3.76
N ARG A 298 14.22 -13.86 3.91
CA ARG A 298 15.12 -14.27 2.80
C ARG A 298 14.37 -14.98 1.68
N ASP A 299 13.47 -15.88 2.05
CA ASP A 299 12.63 -16.60 1.07
C ASP A 299 11.66 -15.67 0.35
N MET A 300 11.16 -14.63 1.04
CA MET A 300 10.33 -13.59 0.40
C MET A 300 11.14 -12.77 -0.57
N ASP A 301 12.37 -12.38 -0.22
CA ASP A 301 13.28 -11.68 -1.13
C ASP A 301 13.55 -12.52 -2.39
N GLU A 302 13.84 -13.83 -2.24
CA GLU A 302 13.99 -14.75 -3.37
C GLU A 302 12.74 -14.84 -4.24
N LEU A 303 11.55 -14.98 -3.63
CA LEU A 303 10.28 -15.00 -4.36
C LEU A 303 10.11 -13.75 -5.23
N LEU A 304 10.35 -12.61 -4.64
CA LEU A 304 10.11 -11.31 -5.27
C LEU A 304 11.16 -10.99 -6.34
N TYR A 305 12.38 -11.55 -6.27
CA TYR A 305 13.36 -11.47 -7.35
C TYR A 305 12.91 -12.16 -8.66
N THR A 306 11.88 -12.98 -8.63
CA THR A 306 11.33 -13.57 -9.86
C THR A 306 10.58 -12.55 -10.73
N ARG A 307 10.26 -11.36 -10.19
CA ARG A 307 9.44 -10.33 -10.86
C ARG A 307 10.08 -8.96 -10.83
N SER A 308 10.15 -8.32 -12.00
CA SER A 308 10.70 -6.97 -12.14
C SER A 308 9.88 -5.90 -11.41
N GLU A 309 8.58 -6.14 -11.22
CA GLU A 309 7.68 -5.23 -10.51
C GLU A 309 8.02 -5.08 -9.03
N TYR A 310 8.68 -6.08 -8.46
CA TYR A 310 9.12 -6.10 -7.07
C TYR A 310 10.63 -5.87 -6.91
N SER A 311 11.28 -5.20 -7.86
CA SER A 311 12.72 -4.98 -7.84
C SER A 311 13.11 -3.61 -7.31
N PHE A 312 13.80 -3.56 -6.17
CA PHE A 312 14.41 -2.35 -5.66
C PHE A 312 15.53 -1.82 -6.59
N ASP A 313 16.29 -2.72 -7.20
CA ASP A 313 17.30 -2.33 -8.19
C ASP A 313 16.69 -1.60 -9.39
N ARG A 314 15.53 -2.05 -9.88
CA ARG A 314 14.80 -1.36 -10.95
C ARG A 314 14.42 0.06 -10.52
N TRP A 315 13.85 0.22 -9.33
CA TRP A 315 13.50 1.52 -8.77
C TRP A 315 14.69 2.48 -8.70
N LEU A 316 15.83 2.01 -8.19
CA LEU A 316 17.05 2.80 -8.10
C LEU A 316 17.64 3.14 -9.48
N MET A 317 17.65 2.18 -10.40
CA MET A 317 18.18 2.41 -11.75
C MET A 317 17.31 3.39 -12.55
N GLU A 318 15.99 3.29 -12.43
CA GLU A 318 15.07 4.26 -13.04
C GLU A 318 15.29 5.66 -12.45
N ALA A 319 15.44 5.79 -11.13
CA ALA A 319 15.77 7.07 -10.50
C ALA A 319 17.11 7.63 -11.00
N ARG A 320 18.16 6.84 -11.04
CA ARG A 320 19.48 7.24 -11.58
C ARG A 320 19.42 7.71 -13.03
N SER A 321 18.49 7.19 -13.82
CA SER A 321 18.35 7.58 -15.24
C SER A 321 17.94 9.04 -15.44
N TRP A 322 17.44 9.71 -14.41
CA TRP A 322 17.07 11.12 -14.43
C TRP A 322 18.26 12.07 -14.24
N GLY A 323 19.39 11.59 -13.72
CA GLY A 323 20.60 12.36 -13.57
C GLY A 323 21.49 12.29 -14.81
N GLU A 324 22.19 13.37 -15.15
CA GLU A 324 23.18 13.43 -16.24
C GLU A 324 24.58 13.10 -15.70
N THR A 325 24.98 13.79 -14.62
CA THR A 325 26.29 13.61 -13.98
C THR A 325 26.26 12.46 -12.96
N LYS A 326 27.44 12.06 -12.49
CA LYS A 326 27.54 11.04 -11.42
C LYS A 326 26.90 11.55 -10.13
N GLU A 327 27.12 12.79 -9.78
CA GLU A 327 26.63 13.46 -8.59
C GLU A 327 25.09 13.53 -8.61
N GLU A 328 24.49 13.88 -9.75
CA GLU A 328 23.04 13.88 -9.93
C GLU A 328 22.45 12.47 -9.83
N LYS A 329 23.08 11.47 -10.47
CA LYS A 329 22.67 10.07 -10.37
C LYS A 329 22.70 9.56 -8.93
N ASP A 330 23.73 9.92 -8.19
CA ASP A 330 23.88 9.54 -6.79
C ASP A 330 22.83 10.25 -5.92
N LEU A 331 22.51 11.51 -6.21
CA LEU A 331 21.41 12.25 -5.54
C LEU A 331 20.06 11.60 -5.82
N MET A 332 19.75 11.28 -7.07
CA MET A 332 18.48 10.60 -7.43
C MET A 332 18.35 9.22 -6.76
N GLU A 333 19.45 8.46 -6.66
CA GLU A 333 19.47 7.19 -5.94
C GLU A 333 19.23 7.37 -4.44
N ARG A 334 19.85 8.37 -3.82
CA ARG A 334 19.64 8.72 -2.41
C ARG A 334 18.18 9.06 -2.15
N ASP A 335 17.61 9.94 -2.96
CA ASP A 335 16.22 10.38 -2.81
C ASP A 335 15.24 9.23 -3.03
N ALA A 336 15.48 8.40 -4.03
CA ALA A 336 14.68 7.20 -4.29
C ALA A 336 14.77 6.17 -3.15
N THR A 337 15.95 6.01 -2.54
CA THR A 337 16.12 5.18 -1.34
C THR A 337 15.36 5.77 -0.16
N SER A 338 15.53 7.07 0.07
CA SER A 338 14.87 7.81 1.15
C SER A 338 13.35 7.67 1.08
N LEU A 339 12.77 7.79 -0.11
CA LEU A 339 11.33 7.73 -0.32
C LEU A 339 10.69 6.44 0.18
N VAL A 340 11.35 5.29 0.00
CA VAL A 340 10.81 3.97 0.39
C VAL A 340 11.34 3.46 1.74
N THR A 341 12.10 4.28 2.47
CA THR A 341 12.66 3.97 3.78
C THR A 341 12.29 5.05 4.80
N ILE A 342 13.07 6.13 4.89
CA ILE A 342 12.87 7.21 5.87
C ILE A 342 11.92 8.32 5.39
N TRP A 343 11.38 8.22 4.19
CA TRP A 343 10.47 9.20 3.57
C TRP A 343 11.07 10.62 3.45
N GLY A 344 12.38 10.75 3.28
CA GLY A 344 13.04 12.05 3.24
C GLY A 344 13.13 12.80 4.58
N ALA A 345 12.75 12.16 5.67
CA ALA A 345 12.60 12.80 6.97
C ALA A 345 13.82 12.63 7.87
N ASP A 346 14.97 13.13 7.48
CA ASP A 346 16.24 13.00 8.21
C ASP A 346 16.12 13.32 9.72
N GLY A 347 15.16 14.14 10.11
CA GLY A 347 14.95 14.55 11.51
C GLY A 347 13.60 14.18 12.13
N ASP A 348 12.66 13.62 11.36
CA ASP A 348 11.30 13.31 11.82
C ASP A 348 10.89 11.87 11.56
N PRO A 349 11.11 10.98 12.54
CA PRO A 349 10.82 9.54 12.38
C PRO A 349 9.32 9.20 12.32
N ARG A 350 8.42 10.16 12.55
CA ARG A 350 6.98 9.91 12.56
C ARG A 350 6.45 9.37 11.24
N ILE A 351 7.16 9.66 10.13
CA ILE A 351 6.80 9.24 8.78
C ILE A 351 7.77 8.21 8.18
N PHE A 352 8.70 7.69 8.96
CA PHE A 352 9.54 6.57 8.52
C PHE A 352 8.66 5.41 8.09
N ASP A 353 9.12 4.72 7.06
CA ASP A 353 8.39 3.61 6.42
C ASP A 353 6.97 4.01 5.90
N TYR A 354 6.70 5.31 5.68
CA TYR A 354 5.43 5.76 5.10
C TYR A 354 5.14 5.04 3.77
N SER A 355 6.15 4.94 2.92
CA SER A 355 6.08 4.36 1.57
C SER A 355 6.76 2.98 1.50
N TRP A 356 6.64 2.17 2.54
CA TRP A 356 7.27 0.87 2.57
C TRP A 356 6.88 -0.03 1.38
N ARG A 357 7.82 -0.86 0.95
CA ARG A 357 7.67 -1.84 -0.12
C ARG A 357 8.23 -3.17 0.32
N GLU A 358 7.49 -4.26 0.11
CA GLU A 358 8.08 -5.59 0.12
C GLU A 358 8.69 -5.84 -1.26
N TRP A 359 9.89 -5.36 -1.48
CA TRP A 359 10.64 -5.53 -2.71
C TRP A 359 11.91 -6.33 -2.50
N ALA A 360 12.24 -7.18 -3.47
CA ALA A 360 13.52 -7.85 -3.52
C ALA A 360 14.67 -6.83 -3.56
N GLY A 361 15.72 -7.12 -2.82
CA GLY A 361 16.82 -6.19 -2.57
C GLY A 361 16.55 -5.23 -1.40
N LEU A 362 15.36 -4.66 -1.28
CA LEU A 362 14.99 -3.83 -0.14
C LEU A 362 14.76 -4.69 1.12
N ILE A 363 14.10 -5.84 0.98
CA ILE A 363 13.92 -6.78 2.09
C ILE A 363 15.27 -7.22 2.62
N ASN A 364 16.14 -7.72 1.74
CA ASN A 364 17.42 -8.27 2.14
C ASN A 364 18.43 -7.20 2.57
N GLY A 365 18.37 -6.00 1.95
CA GLY A 365 19.31 -4.91 2.23
C GLY A 365 18.92 -4.00 3.40
N TYR A 366 17.64 -3.87 3.70
CA TYR A 366 17.15 -2.92 4.69
C TYR A 366 16.33 -3.57 5.81
N TYR A 367 15.25 -4.30 5.51
CA TYR A 367 14.39 -4.85 6.56
C TYR A 367 15.02 -6.02 7.30
N LEU A 368 15.62 -6.97 6.60
CA LEU A 368 16.28 -8.12 7.22
C LEU A 368 17.41 -7.69 8.19
N PRO A 369 18.32 -6.77 7.86
CA PRO A 369 19.32 -6.29 8.80
C PRO A 369 18.73 -5.61 10.05
N ARG A 370 17.60 -4.88 9.93
CA ARG A 370 16.90 -4.30 11.09
C ARG A 370 16.47 -5.40 12.06
N TRP A 371 15.80 -6.44 11.55
CA TRP A 371 15.32 -7.57 12.32
C TRP A 371 16.47 -8.42 12.90
N GLN A 372 17.55 -8.61 12.15
CA GLN A 372 18.74 -9.32 12.64
C GLN A 372 19.36 -8.59 13.84
N LYS A 373 19.56 -7.27 13.73
CA LYS A 373 20.08 -6.44 14.82
C LYS A 373 19.22 -6.55 16.09
N PHE A 374 17.90 -6.51 15.92
CA PHE A 374 16.94 -6.61 17.01
C PHE A 374 17.01 -7.98 17.71
N TYR A 375 16.90 -9.06 16.94
CA TYR A 375 16.96 -10.41 17.53
C TYR A 375 18.34 -10.72 18.14
N THR A 376 19.41 -10.19 17.58
CA THR A 376 20.75 -10.33 18.17
C THR A 376 20.83 -9.62 19.53
N MET A 377 20.28 -8.43 19.64
CA MET A 377 20.19 -7.69 20.90
C MET A 377 19.37 -8.47 21.93
N LEU A 378 18.17 -8.96 21.56
CA LEU A 378 17.32 -9.75 22.45
C LEU A 378 18.00 -11.06 22.90
N GLN A 379 18.70 -11.75 21.98
CA GLN A 379 19.49 -12.95 22.33
C GLN A 379 20.57 -12.62 23.36
N GLY A 380 21.24 -11.47 23.23
CA GLY A 380 22.23 -11.00 24.21
C GLY A 380 21.62 -10.81 25.59
N HIS A 381 20.40 -10.24 25.68
CA HIS A 381 19.67 -10.12 26.96
C HIS A 381 19.34 -11.49 27.57
N LEU A 382 18.87 -12.43 26.76
CA LEU A 382 18.58 -13.79 27.19
C LEU A 382 19.84 -14.49 27.70
N ASP A 383 20.97 -14.32 27.02
CA ASP A 383 22.24 -14.96 27.40
C ASP A 383 22.84 -14.37 28.67
N ALA A 384 22.74 -13.08 28.85
CA ALA A 384 23.14 -12.36 30.04
C ALA A 384 22.17 -12.51 31.23
N GLY A 385 20.95 -13.02 30.99
CA GLY A 385 19.88 -13.08 32.01
C GLY A 385 19.33 -11.72 32.41
N THR A 386 19.49 -10.70 31.54
CA THR A 386 18.99 -9.33 31.77
C THR A 386 17.63 -9.13 31.09
N ASP A 387 16.84 -8.23 31.65
CA ASP A 387 15.55 -7.88 31.08
C ASP A 387 15.70 -6.77 30.01
N TYR A 388 14.90 -6.87 28.95
CA TYR A 388 14.70 -5.80 27.97
C TYR A 388 13.25 -5.34 28.04
N GLN A 389 13.05 -4.03 28.14
CA GLN A 389 11.72 -3.44 28.23
C GLN A 389 11.54 -2.40 27.14
N GLU A 390 10.36 -2.42 26.56
CA GLU A 390 9.90 -1.45 25.56
C GLU A 390 8.97 -0.40 26.18
N GLU A 391 9.03 -0.16 27.49
CA GLU A 391 8.18 0.83 28.16
C GLU A 391 8.44 2.25 27.61
N GLY A 392 7.37 2.96 27.33
CA GLY A 392 7.42 4.30 26.78
C GLY A 392 7.67 4.34 25.25
N LEU A 393 7.88 3.21 24.62
CA LEU A 393 7.94 3.13 23.16
C LEU A 393 6.54 3.05 22.61
N SER A 394 5.97 4.16 22.15
CA SER A 394 4.75 4.11 21.30
C SER A 394 5.11 3.64 19.90
N LEU A 395 5.93 2.63 19.88
CA LEU A 395 6.13 1.73 18.78
C LEU A 395 6.49 2.41 17.49
N ALA A 396 7.64 2.98 17.55
CA ALA A 396 8.50 3.09 16.43
C ALA A 396 8.30 4.30 15.52
N TYR A 397 7.21 5.05 15.59
CA TYR A 397 6.93 6.14 14.67
C TYR A 397 6.54 7.45 15.38
N GLY A 398 6.80 7.56 16.68
CA GLY A 398 6.75 8.80 17.42
C GLY A 398 8.16 9.40 17.59
N ARG A 399 8.25 10.71 17.62
CA ARG A 399 9.54 11.40 17.74
C ARG A 399 10.25 11.10 19.06
N GLU A 400 9.47 10.87 20.11
CA GLU A 400 9.93 10.55 21.45
C GLU A 400 10.45 9.10 21.55
N ASP A 401 9.86 8.19 20.78
CA ASP A 401 10.14 6.76 20.83
C ASP A 401 11.24 6.33 19.86
N PHE A 402 11.52 7.15 18.87
CA PHE A 402 12.49 6.87 17.83
C PHE A 402 13.90 6.65 18.38
N ARG A 403 14.23 7.34 19.47
CA ARG A 403 15.51 7.30 20.15
C ARG A 403 15.38 7.01 21.65
N ALA A 404 14.34 6.30 22.05
CA ALA A 404 14.02 6.06 23.45
C ALA A 404 15.04 5.20 24.19
N ASN A 405 15.83 4.40 23.49
CA ASN A 405 16.90 3.63 24.05
C ASN A 405 18.07 3.48 23.09
N ASP A 406 19.18 2.94 23.58
CA ASP A 406 20.40 2.73 22.81
C ASP A 406 20.22 1.91 21.52
N PHE A 407 19.33 0.92 21.52
CA PHE A 407 19.08 0.12 20.33
C PHE A 407 18.48 1.00 19.23
N TYR A 408 17.44 1.77 19.52
CA TYR A 408 16.77 2.62 18.53
C TYR A 408 17.64 3.80 18.11
N ASN A 409 18.50 4.33 18.99
CA ASN A 409 19.51 5.32 18.61
C ASN A 409 20.44 4.78 17.52
N ARG A 410 21.04 3.62 17.77
CA ARG A 410 21.93 2.96 16.79
C ARG A 410 21.22 2.49 15.54
N LEU A 411 19.95 2.06 15.67
CA LEU A 411 19.14 1.69 14.52
C LEU A 411 18.89 2.90 13.62
N ALA A 412 18.51 4.05 14.21
CA ALA A 412 18.29 5.28 13.47
C ALA A 412 19.56 5.77 12.73
N GLU A 413 20.70 5.73 13.39
CA GLU A 413 21.98 6.05 12.75
C GLU A 413 22.27 5.13 11.55
N TRP A 414 22.00 3.84 11.70
CA TRP A 414 22.16 2.88 10.62
C TRP A 414 21.17 3.12 9.47
N GLU A 415 19.90 3.43 9.77
CA GLU A 415 18.87 3.73 8.76
C GLU A 415 19.24 4.96 7.93
N LEU A 416 19.71 6.03 8.58
CA LEU A 416 20.21 7.24 7.90
C LEU A 416 21.45 6.94 7.06
N ALA A 417 22.43 6.24 7.62
CA ALA A 417 23.63 5.84 6.89
C ALA A 417 23.33 4.92 5.69
N TYR A 418 22.29 4.08 5.77
CA TYR A 418 21.85 3.26 4.65
C TYR A 418 21.33 4.12 3.49
N VAL A 419 20.59 5.18 3.78
CA VAL A 419 20.08 6.11 2.77
C VAL A 419 21.21 6.88 2.09
N ASP A 420 22.21 7.33 2.85
CA ASP A 420 23.33 8.09 2.32
C ASP A 420 24.32 7.25 1.49
N GLN A 421 24.25 5.94 1.57
CA GLN A 421 25.03 5.07 0.68
C GLN A 421 24.46 5.14 -0.74
N THR A 422 25.30 5.52 -1.69
CA THR A 422 24.99 5.53 -3.13
C THR A 422 25.78 4.47 -3.88
N GLY A 423 25.44 4.20 -5.15
CA GLY A 423 26.04 3.11 -5.92
C GLY A 423 25.55 1.70 -5.49
N LYS A 424 24.40 1.61 -4.81
CA LYS A 424 23.73 0.35 -4.48
C LYS A 424 23.03 -0.26 -5.68
N ALA A 425 22.51 0.59 -6.57
CA ALA A 425 21.77 0.17 -7.74
C ALA A 425 22.56 -0.86 -8.57
N ARG A 426 21.91 -2.00 -8.82
CA ARG A 426 22.41 -3.06 -9.70
C ARG A 426 21.59 -3.07 -10.97
N THR A 427 22.14 -3.67 -12.04
CA THR A 427 21.33 -3.95 -13.23
C THR A 427 20.16 -4.85 -12.81
N PRO A 428 18.89 -4.41 -13.03
CA PRO A 428 17.75 -5.20 -12.62
C PRO A 428 17.73 -6.53 -13.39
N VAL A 429 17.83 -7.62 -12.68
CA VAL A 429 17.78 -8.97 -13.25
C VAL A 429 16.79 -9.77 -12.44
N THR A 430 15.83 -10.41 -13.11
CA THR A 430 14.95 -11.38 -12.45
C THR A 430 15.69 -12.72 -12.30
N HIS A 431 15.51 -13.36 -11.17
CA HIS A 431 16.13 -14.64 -10.85
C HIS A 431 15.09 -15.71 -10.56
N GLY A 432 15.20 -16.85 -11.21
CA GLY A 432 14.30 -17.98 -11.02
C GLY A 432 13.02 -17.91 -11.88
N ASP A 433 12.29 -19.00 -11.89
CA ASP A 433 10.95 -19.10 -12.50
C ASP A 433 9.89 -18.94 -11.42
N GLU A 434 8.92 -18.06 -11.67
CA GLU A 434 7.87 -17.71 -10.70
C GLU A 434 7.08 -18.94 -10.22
N LEU A 435 6.76 -19.87 -11.11
CA LEU A 435 6.01 -21.09 -10.77
C LEU A 435 6.83 -22.03 -9.90
N VAL A 436 8.09 -22.23 -10.26
CA VAL A 436 9.00 -23.12 -9.53
C VAL A 436 9.22 -22.61 -8.10
N VAL A 437 9.59 -21.34 -7.98
CA VAL A 437 9.86 -20.71 -6.67
C VAL A 437 8.57 -20.66 -5.84
N THR A 438 7.45 -20.23 -6.42
CA THR A 438 6.17 -20.14 -5.71
C THR A 438 5.71 -21.50 -5.20
N ARG A 439 5.75 -22.57 -6.03
CA ARG A 439 5.36 -23.93 -5.59
C ARG A 439 6.19 -24.40 -4.42
N ARG A 440 7.52 -24.29 -4.52
CA ARG A 440 8.45 -24.69 -3.45
C ARG A 440 8.17 -23.94 -2.14
N LEU A 441 7.99 -22.62 -2.22
CA LEU A 441 7.71 -21.79 -1.05
C LEU A 441 6.31 -22.02 -0.50
N PHE A 442 5.32 -22.25 -1.38
CA PHE A 442 3.99 -22.62 -0.94
C PHE A 442 4.00 -23.89 -0.09
N ASP A 443 4.64 -24.96 -0.56
CA ASP A 443 4.73 -26.24 0.18
C ASP A 443 5.43 -26.04 1.52
N LYS A 444 6.54 -25.29 1.55
CA LYS A 444 7.28 -24.95 2.78
C LYS A 444 6.40 -24.21 3.78
N TYR A 445 5.77 -23.12 3.35
CA TYR A 445 5.01 -22.24 4.22
C TYR A 445 3.60 -22.76 4.53
N LEU A 446 3.03 -23.60 3.69
CA LEU A 446 1.83 -24.36 4.02
C LEU A 446 2.07 -25.31 5.20
N LYS A 447 3.21 -26.02 5.20
CA LYS A 447 3.61 -26.87 6.33
C LYS A 447 3.82 -26.04 7.59
N LEU A 448 4.53 -24.93 7.48
CA LEU A 448 4.78 -24.03 8.62
C LEU A 448 3.48 -23.42 9.15
N SER A 449 2.55 -23.02 8.28
CA SER A 449 1.26 -22.46 8.66
C SER A 449 0.46 -23.41 9.57
N ARG A 450 0.55 -24.72 9.36
CA ARG A 450 -0.11 -25.72 10.22
C ARG A 450 0.38 -25.70 11.66
N GLU A 451 1.60 -25.24 11.89
CA GLU A 451 2.18 -25.13 13.24
C GLU A 451 1.74 -23.84 13.95
N TYR A 452 1.42 -22.77 13.19
CA TYR A 452 1.18 -21.44 13.73
C TYR A 452 -0.30 -21.04 13.77
N TYR A 453 -1.16 -21.61 12.91
CA TYR A 453 -2.61 -21.34 12.93
C TYR A 453 -3.31 -22.42 13.72
N ALA A 454 -3.93 -22.07 14.87
CA ALA A 454 -4.55 -23.02 15.80
C ALA A 454 -5.70 -23.84 15.18
N ASP A 455 -6.43 -23.27 14.22
CA ASP A 455 -7.56 -23.89 13.53
C ASP A 455 -7.26 -24.23 12.08
N PHE A 456 -6.13 -24.88 11.84
CA PHE A 456 -5.76 -25.33 10.50
C PHE A 456 -6.57 -26.55 10.07
N SER A 457 -7.90 -26.47 10.19
CA SER A 457 -8.80 -27.50 9.68
C SER A 457 -9.08 -27.26 8.19
N GLY A 458 -8.47 -28.08 7.34
CA GLY A 458 -8.97 -28.32 6.01
C GLY A 458 -8.57 -27.32 4.90
N VAL A 459 -7.34 -27.40 4.40
CA VAL A 459 -7.03 -26.96 3.02
C VAL A 459 -7.65 -27.92 1.99
N GLY A 460 -8.47 -28.88 2.43
CA GLY A 460 -9.10 -29.90 1.58
C GLY A 460 -10.57 -29.72 1.28
N GLU A 461 -11.35 -29.11 2.14
CA GLU A 461 -12.80 -29.03 1.95
C GLU A 461 -13.35 -27.67 2.28
N ILE A 462 -13.87 -27.00 1.26
CA ILE A 462 -14.83 -25.91 1.42
C ILE A 462 -16.17 -26.60 1.61
N LYS A 463 -16.82 -26.39 2.75
CA LYS A 463 -18.27 -26.57 2.79
C LYS A 463 -18.85 -25.55 1.81
N GLU A 464 -19.35 -26.05 0.68
CA GLU A 464 -20.29 -25.30 -0.13
C GLU A 464 -21.45 -24.95 0.78
N GLU A 465 -21.67 -23.67 0.97
CA GLU A 465 -22.92 -23.03 1.33
C GLU A 465 -22.65 -21.73 2.08
N ARG A 466 -22.45 -20.68 1.32
CA ARG A 466 -23.06 -19.37 1.54
C ARG A 466 -23.48 -18.87 0.18
N THR A 467 -24.74 -19.07 -0.14
CA THR A 467 -25.40 -18.37 -1.23
C THR A 467 -25.47 -16.89 -0.87
N TYR A 468 -24.78 -16.07 -1.64
CA TYR A 468 -24.78 -14.60 -1.51
C TYR A 468 -26.02 -13.97 -2.15
N GLU A 469 -27.19 -14.61 -2.03
CA GLU A 469 -28.43 -14.09 -2.61
C GLU A 469 -29.00 -12.86 -1.88
N ASN A 470 -28.47 -12.47 -0.71
CA ASN A 470 -29.03 -11.39 0.10
C ASN A 470 -28.02 -10.31 0.53
N VAL A 471 -27.16 -9.83 -0.35
CA VAL A 471 -26.23 -8.70 -0.06
C VAL A 471 -26.77 -7.38 -0.64
N GLY A 472 -28.06 -7.27 -0.86
CA GLY A 472 -28.72 -6.08 -1.41
C GLY A 472 -29.66 -5.31 -0.46
N GLU A 473 -29.97 -5.86 0.72
CA GLU A 473 -30.91 -5.22 1.64
C GLU A 473 -30.35 -5.21 3.09
N GLU A 474 -29.48 -4.23 3.39
CA GLU A 474 -29.36 -3.61 4.72
C GLU A 474 -28.57 -2.29 4.57
#